data_a65054802bc82259369426ab12453e68
#
_entry.id   a65054802bc82259369426ab12453e68
#
_cell.length_a   1.000
_cell.length_b   1.000
_cell.length_c   1.000
_cell.angle_alpha   90.00
_cell.angle_beta   90.00
_cell.angle_gamma   90.00
#
_symmetry.space_group_name_H-M   'P 1'
#
loop_
_entity.id
_entity.type
_entity.pdbx_description
1 polymer ?
#
loop_
_entity_poly.entity_id
_entity_poly.type
_entity_poly.pdbx_seq_one_letter_code
_entity_poly.pdbx_strand_id
1 'polypeptide(L)'
;MKVLGIIPARYASSRFPGKPLIDLKGKSMIQRVYEGAKKSTRISEVIVATDDQRIFDEVQRFGGKVMMTKESHPSGTDRCAEVASHFPDMEVVINIQGDEPLVDFRQLEQLIDAFIEPKTDIATLGNLSLTQEDVDNPNRIKVVVNAKNSALYFSRSAIPNSHHSKGNPLENYPYMRHIGLYAYRSSVLQELTKLEPTALEKIESLEQLRWLYHGYSIQLVETTIETPNIDVPEDVEKVLEFL
;
A
#
# COMPACT_ATOMS: atom_id res chain seq x y z
N MET A 1 16.53 -11.21 8.62
CA MET A 1 15.09 -10.90 8.55
C MET A 1 14.54 -11.46 7.25
N LYS A 2 13.58 -12.39 7.32
CA LYS A 2 12.89 -12.96 6.16
C LYS A 2 11.65 -12.13 5.84
N VAL A 3 11.49 -11.72 4.59
CA VAL A 3 10.44 -10.80 4.14
C VAL A 3 9.58 -11.46 3.08
N LEU A 4 8.26 -11.37 3.23
CA LEU A 4 7.26 -11.85 2.28
C LEU A 4 6.56 -10.66 1.62
N GLY A 5 6.68 -10.53 0.31
CA GLY A 5 5.87 -9.60 -0.49
C GLY A 5 4.58 -10.28 -0.93
N ILE A 6 3.44 -9.67 -0.63
CA ILE A 6 2.13 -10.17 -1.07
C ILE A 6 1.45 -9.11 -1.92
N ILE A 7 0.92 -9.52 -3.06
CA ILE A 7 0.19 -8.66 -3.99
C ILE A 7 -1.28 -9.12 -3.99
N PRO A 8 -2.15 -8.49 -3.17
CA PRO A 8 -3.57 -8.81 -3.23
C PRO A 8 -4.17 -8.31 -4.55
N ALA A 9 -4.89 -9.18 -5.24
CA ALA A 9 -5.50 -8.89 -6.52
C ALA A 9 -6.91 -9.46 -6.62
N ARG A 10 -7.89 -8.61 -6.93
CA ARG A 10 -9.30 -8.99 -7.15
C ARG A 10 -9.71 -8.67 -8.56
N TYR A 11 -10.52 -9.55 -9.16
CA TYR A 11 -11.15 -9.24 -10.45
C TYR A 11 -12.32 -8.27 -10.28
N ALA A 12 -13.13 -8.48 -9.25
CA ALA A 12 -14.28 -7.66 -8.94
C ALA A 12 -13.85 -6.32 -8.31
N SER A 13 -13.71 -5.30 -9.13
CA SER A 13 -13.52 -3.89 -8.73
C SER A 13 -14.71 -3.09 -9.23
N SER A 14 -15.32 -2.27 -8.36
CA SER A 14 -16.48 -1.45 -8.76
C SER A 14 -16.15 -0.37 -9.78
N ARG A 15 -14.95 0.19 -9.73
CA ARG A 15 -14.49 1.27 -10.63
C ARG A 15 -13.85 0.75 -11.91
N PHE A 16 -13.17 -0.38 -11.85
CA PHE A 16 -12.45 -0.95 -12.98
C PHE A 16 -12.39 -2.49 -12.88
N PRO A 17 -13.46 -3.22 -13.29
CA PRO A 17 -13.48 -4.68 -13.29
C PRO A 17 -12.39 -5.26 -14.18
N GLY A 18 -11.72 -6.32 -13.70
CA GLY A 18 -10.64 -6.97 -14.44
C GLY A 18 -9.33 -6.20 -14.49
N LYS A 19 -9.22 -5.10 -13.75
CA LYS A 19 -8.03 -4.25 -13.66
C LYS A 19 -6.68 -5.00 -13.59
N PRO A 20 -6.49 -6.07 -12.80
CA PRO A 20 -5.22 -6.78 -12.76
C PRO A 20 -4.79 -7.44 -14.07
N LEU A 21 -5.74 -7.69 -14.97
CA LEU A 21 -5.51 -8.39 -16.23
C LEU A 21 -5.40 -7.48 -17.45
N ILE A 22 -5.53 -6.15 -17.30
CA ILE A 22 -5.39 -5.23 -18.42
C ILE A 22 -3.99 -5.32 -19.02
N ASP A 23 -3.93 -5.24 -20.35
CA ASP A 23 -2.66 -5.20 -21.06
C ASP A 23 -2.01 -3.81 -20.94
N LEU A 24 -0.77 -3.81 -20.49
CA LEU A 24 0.08 -2.62 -20.42
C LEU A 24 1.34 -2.88 -21.25
N LYS A 25 1.29 -2.61 -22.57
CA LYS A 25 2.41 -2.88 -23.51
C LYS A 25 2.90 -4.33 -23.47
N GLY A 26 2.00 -5.29 -23.69
CA GLY A 26 2.32 -6.71 -23.80
C GLY A 26 2.50 -7.49 -22.50
N LYS A 27 2.25 -6.86 -21.34
CA LYS A 27 2.22 -7.50 -20.03
C LYS A 27 0.96 -7.11 -19.28
N SER A 28 0.37 -8.05 -18.55
CA SER A 28 -0.73 -7.72 -17.66
C SER A 28 -0.27 -6.81 -16.52
N MET A 29 -1.18 -6.00 -15.96
CA MET A 29 -0.85 -5.13 -14.83
C MET A 29 -0.26 -5.93 -13.66
N ILE A 30 -0.88 -7.07 -13.30
CA ILE A 30 -0.41 -7.91 -12.20
C ILE A 30 1.01 -8.46 -12.48
N GLN A 31 1.33 -8.76 -13.76
CA GLN A 31 2.69 -9.19 -14.14
C GLN A 31 3.70 -8.07 -13.89
N ARG A 32 3.37 -6.83 -14.23
CA ARG A 32 4.26 -5.67 -14.00
C ARG A 32 4.52 -5.43 -12.52
N VAL A 33 3.47 -5.46 -11.70
CA VAL A 33 3.62 -5.34 -10.24
C VAL A 33 4.50 -6.47 -9.69
N TYR A 34 4.25 -7.71 -10.10
CA TYR A 34 5.02 -8.87 -9.65
C TYR A 34 6.50 -8.75 -10.03
N GLU A 35 6.79 -8.45 -11.30
CA GLU A 35 8.16 -8.27 -11.79
C GLU A 35 8.86 -7.08 -11.12
N GLY A 36 8.14 -5.97 -10.87
CA GLY A 36 8.65 -4.81 -10.15
C GLY A 36 9.07 -5.18 -8.72
N ALA A 37 8.20 -5.87 -7.98
CA ALA A 37 8.48 -6.33 -6.63
C ALA A 37 9.65 -7.33 -6.58
N LYS A 38 9.77 -8.20 -7.56
CA LYS A 38 10.87 -9.20 -7.68
C LYS A 38 12.24 -8.58 -7.93
N LYS A 39 12.33 -7.29 -8.29
CA LYS A 39 13.62 -6.60 -8.42
C LYS A 39 14.33 -6.40 -7.09
N SER A 40 13.58 -6.35 -5.98
CA SER A 40 14.20 -6.30 -4.64
C SER A 40 14.84 -7.64 -4.30
N THR A 41 16.12 -7.60 -3.98
CA THR A 41 16.88 -8.77 -3.51
C THR A 41 16.64 -9.05 -2.02
N ARG A 42 15.97 -8.16 -1.32
CA ARG A 42 15.70 -8.25 0.12
C ARG A 42 14.37 -8.93 0.43
N ILE A 43 13.50 -9.10 -0.56
CA ILE A 43 12.25 -9.86 -0.43
C ILE A 43 12.53 -11.33 -0.70
N SER A 44 12.29 -12.18 0.29
CA SER A 44 12.55 -13.62 0.21
C SER A 44 11.61 -14.30 -0.78
N GLU A 45 10.33 -13.94 -0.76
CA GLU A 45 9.28 -14.47 -1.63
C GLU A 45 8.30 -13.37 -2.02
N VAL A 46 7.80 -13.42 -3.27
CA VAL A 46 6.68 -12.59 -3.74
C VAL A 46 5.56 -13.51 -4.17
N ILE A 47 4.34 -13.27 -3.66
CA ILE A 47 3.16 -14.10 -3.93
C ILE A 47 1.98 -13.20 -4.30
N VAL A 48 1.30 -13.52 -5.39
CA VAL A 48 0.00 -12.93 -5.71
C VAL A 48 -1.08 -13.67 -4.92
N ALA A 49 -1.95 -12.92 -4.25
CA ALA A 49 -3.07 -13.44 -3.49
C ALA A 49 -4.39 -13.08 -4.18
N THR A 50 -5.15 -14.06 -4.66
CA THR A 50 -6.38 -13.80 -5.42
C THR A 50 -7.48 -14.79 -5.07
N ASP A 51 -8.74 -14.37 -5.32
CA ASP A 51 -9.95 -15.21 -5.25
C ASP A 51 -10.48 -15.55 -6.66
N ASP A 52 -9.78 -15.14 -7.72
CA ASP A 52 -10.26 -15.27 -9.10
C ASP A 52 -9.35 -16.17 -9.94
N GLN A 53 -9.94 -17.20 -10.54
CA GLN A 53 -9.21 -18.18 -11.35
C GLN A 53 -8.49 -17.55 -12.54
N ARG A 54 -9.05 -16.51 -13.16
CA ARG A 54 -8.44 -15.83 -14.32
C ARG A 54 -7.12 -15.14 -13.94
N ILE A 55 -7.08 -14.54 -12.74
CA ILE A 55 -5.86 -13.92 -12.22
C ILE A 55 -4.85 -15.01 -11.85
N PHE A 56 -5.31 -16.09 -11.24
CA PHE A 56 -4.48 -17.25 -10.89
C PHE A 56 -3.78 -17.82 -12.13
N ASP A 57 -4.56 -18.10 -13.21
CA ASP A 57 -4.06 -18.64 -14.45
C ASP A 57 -3.06 -17.68 -15.13
N GLU A 58 -3.35 -16.39 -15.13
CA GLU A 58 -2.45 -15.36 -15.67
C GLU A 58 -1.11 -15.34 -14.91
N VAL A 59 -1.14 -15.40 -13.58
CA VAL A 59 0.10 -15.41 -12.79
C VAL A 59 0.91 -16.66 -13.06
N GLN A 60 0.27 -17.83 -13.20
CA GLN A 60 0.94 -19.06 -13.59
C GLN A 60 1.51 -18.97 -15.01
N ARG A 61 0.81 -18.32 -15.95
CA ARG A 61 1.24 -18.15 -17.33
C ARG A 61 2.60 -17.45 -17.44
N PHE A 62 2.85 -16.43 -16.62
CA PHE A 62 4.16 -15.76 -16.61
C PHE A 62 5.16 -16.33 -15.60
N GLY A 63 4.86 -17.46 -14.96
CA GLY A 63 5.74 -18.13 -14.00
C GLY A 63 5.81 -17.50 -12.62
N GLY A 64 4.82 -16.68 -12.26
CA GLY A 64 4.70 -16.09 -10.92
C GLY A 64 4.19 -17.07 -9.88
N LYS A 65 4.45 -16.78 -8.60
CA LYS A 65 3.86 -17.52 -7.48
C LYS A 65 2.51 -16.93 -7.11
N VAL A 66 1.50 -17.79 -6.96
CA VAL A 66 0.12 -17.38 -6.67
C VAL A 66 -0.53 -18.32 -5.68
N MET A 67 -1.38 -17.78 -4.81
CA MET A 67 -2.25 -18.55 -3.91
C MET A 67 -3.70 -18.11 -4.07
N MET A 68 -4.60 -19.10 -4.12
CA MET A 68 -6.02 -18.84 -3.98
C MET A 68 -6.34 -18.52 -2.52
N THR A 69 -7.19 -17.50 -2.33
CA THR A 69 -7.62 -17.00 -1.02
C THR A 69 -9.14 -16.90 -0.99
N LYS A 70 -9.72 -16.78 0.19
CA LYS A 70 -11.17 -16.66 0.35
C LYS A 70 -11.71 -15.41 -0.34
N GLU A 71 -12.83 -15.57 -1.03
CA GLU A 71 -13.60 -14.45 -1.62
C GLU A 71 -14.15 -13.50 -0.56
N SER A 72 -14.47 -14.04 0.62
CA SER A 72 -15.11 -13.30 1.73
C SER A 72 -14.22 -12.28 2.44
N HIS A 73 -12.93 -12.16 2.09
CA HIS A 73 -12.06 -11.17 2.71
C HIS A 73 -12.54 -9.75 2.43
N PRO A 74 -12.75 -8.91 3.47
CA PRO A 74 -13.24 -7.55 3.30
C PRO A 74 -12.16 -6.61 2.73
N SER A 75 -10.87 -6.89 2.98
CA SER A 75 -9.76 -6.02 2.57
C SER A 75 -8.58 -6.77 1.97
N GLY A 76 -7.64 -6.02 1.37
CA GLY A 76 -6.34 -6.53 0.95
C GLY A 76 -5.49 -7.00 2.12
N THR A 77 -5.62 -6.36 3.27
CA THR A 77 -4.91 -6.71 4.52
C THR A 77 -5.33 -8.09 5.02
N ASP A 78 -6.62 -8.41 5.02
CA ASP A 78 -7.13 -9.74 5.40
C ASP A 78 -6.60 -10.83 4.46
N ARG A 79 -6.56 -10.52 3.15
CA ARG A 79 -6.02 -11.43 2.15
C ARG A 79 -4.52 -11.68 2.33
N CYS A 80 -3.76 -10.63 2.66
CA CYS A 80 -2.35 -10.76 3.01
C CYS A 80 -2.16 -11.62 4.27
N ALA A 81 -2.99 -11.46 5.29
CA ALA A 81 -2.91 -12.25 6.52
C ALA A 81 -3.18 -13.75 6.27
N GLU A 82 -4.14 -14.10 5.41
CA GLU A 82 -4.38 -15.50 5.03
C GLU A 82 -3.12 -16.10 4.39
N VAL A 83 -2.55 -15.44 3.37
CA VAL A 83 -1.33 -15.94 2.72
C VAL A 83 -0.18 -16.02 3.71
N ALA A 84 0.05 -14.98 4.53
CA ALA A 84 1.13 -14.96 5.51
C ALA A 84 1.05 -16.10 6.54
N SER A 85 -0.16 -16.56 6.88
CA SER A 85 -0.36 -17.68 7.80
C SER A 85 0.25 -19.01 7.32
N HIS A 86 0.45 -19.16 6.01
CA HIS A 86 1.11 -20.31 5.39
C HIS A 86 2.64 -20.21 5.40
N PHE A 87 3.19 -19.08 5.84
CA PHE A 87 4.64 -18.79 5.86
C PHE A 87 5.11 -18.37 7.25
N PRO A 88 5.06 -19.25 8.26
CA PRO A 88 5.33 -18.90 9.66
C PRO A 88 6.77 -18.40 9.92
N ASP A 89 7.70 -18.72 9.02
CA ASP A 89 9.11 -18.29 9.14
C ASP A 89 9.35 -16.86 8.64
N MET A 90 8.36 -16.21 8.04
CA MET A 90 8.48 -14.84 7.55
C MET A 90 8.23 -13.85 8.69
N GLU A 91 9.20 -12.98 8.92
CA GLU A 91 9.19 -12.01 10.02
C GLU A 91 8.42 -10.74 9.67
N VAL A 92 8.52 -10.33 8.39
CA VAL A 92 7.88 -9.10 7.86
C VAL A 92 7.08 -9.45 6.61
N VAL A 93 5.89 -8.87 6.51
CA VAL A 93 5.00 -8.97 5.35
C VAL A 93 4.82 -7.59 4.74
N ILE A 94 5.03 -7.47 3.42
CA ILE A 94 4.74 -6.25 2.67
C ILE A 94 3.46 -6.47 1.87
N ASN A 95 2.47 -5.62 2.07
CA ASN A 95 1.26 -5.52 1.25
C ASN A 95 1.56 -4.59 0.07
N ILE A 96 1.77 -5.17 -1.11
CA ILE A 96 2.12 -4.47 -2.34
C ILE A 96 0.84 -4.27 -3.15
N GLN A 97 0.50 -3.02 -3.44
CA GLN A 97 -0.74 -2.70 -4.14
C GLN A 97 -0.76 -3.29 -5.56
N GLY A 98 -1.79 -4.08 -5.87
CA GLY A 98 -1.94 -4.76 -7.17
C GLY A 98 -2.30 -3.81 -8.33
N ASP A 99 -2.47 -2.53 -8.07
CA ASP A 99 -2.81 -1.47 -9.02
C ASP A 99 -1.70 -0.43 -9.25
N GLU A 100 -0.49 -0.73 -8.77
CA GLU A 100 0.72 0.07 -8.98
C GLU A 100 1.68 -0.64 -9.96
N PRO A 101 1.44 -0.61 -11.27
CA PRO A 101 2.26 -1.34 -12.25
C PRO A 101 3.70 -0.83 -12.36
N LEU A 102 3.96 0.35 -11.81
CA LEU A 102 5.28 0.98 -11.73
C LEU A 102 5.90 0.87 -10.33
N VAL A 103 5.45 -0.10 -9.52
CA VAL A 103 6.02 -0.31 -8.18
C VAL A 103 7.55 -0.30 -8.22
N ASP A 104 8.14 0.55 -7.39
CA ASP A 104 9.59 0.69 -7.31
C ASP A 104 10.13 -0.14 -6.15
N PHE A 105 11.02 -1.08 -6.44
CA PHE A 105 11.60 -1.95 -5.43
C PHE A 105 12.34 -1.17 -4.33
N ARG A 106 12.86 0.03 -4.61
CA ARG A 106 13.53 0.88 -3.62
C ARG A 106 12.57 1.34 -2.52
N GLN A 107 11.29 1.59 -2.86
CA GLN A 107 10.25 1.88 -1.86
C GLN A 107 9.99 0.68 -0.96
N LEU A 108 9.99 -0.54 -1.52
CA LEU A 108 9.84 -1.76 -0.74
C LEU A 108 11.02 -1.97 0.21
N GLU A 109 12.24 -1.65 -0.24
CA GLU A 109 13.45 -1.74 0.58
C GLU A 109 13.49 -0.68 1.69
N GLN A 110 13.01 0.55 1.42
CA GLN A 110 12.80 1.58 2.45
C GLN A 110 11.86 1.10 3.56
N LEU A 111 10.76 0.42 3.20
CA LEU A 111 9.86 -0.18 4.20
C LEU A 111 10.56 -1.26 5.03
N ILE A 112 11.38 -2.11 4.39
CA ILE A 112 12.13 -3.16 5.08
C ILE A 112 13.09 -2.55 6.11
N ASP A 113 13.73 -1.42 5.78
CA ASP A 113 14.67 -0.73 6.68
C ASP A 113 14.00 -0.27 7.98
N ALA A 114 12.72 0.09 7.95
CA ALA A 114 11.99 0.48 9.16
C ALA A 114 11.96 -0.62 10.22
N PHE A 115 12.07 -1.90 9.83
CA PHE A 115 12.02 -3.05 10.74
C PHE A 115 13.39 -3.45 11.33
N ILE A 116 14.46 -2.70 11.00
CA ILE A 116 15.72 -2.76 11.73
C ILE A 116 15.50 -2.30 13.17
N GLU A 117 14.60 -1.31 13.38
CA GLU A 117 14.13 -0.94 14.71
C GLU A 117 13.18 -2.03 15.24
N PRO A 118 13.54 -2.73 16.35
CA PRO A 118 12.75 -3.86 16.86
C PRO A 118 11.31 -3.50 17.28
N LYS A 119 11.06 -2.22 17.59
CA LYS A 119 9.75 -1.74 18.06
C LYS A 119 8.81 -1.36 16.91
N THR A 120 9.26 -1.42 15.65
CA THR A 120 8.40 -1.14 14.51
C THR A 120 7.48 -2.32 14.26
N ASP A 121 6.20 -2.12 14.43
CA ASP A 121 5.14 -3.11 14.18
C ASP A 121 4.54 -2.94 12.77
N ILE A 122 4.31 -1.70 12.36
CA ILE A 122 3.72 -1.31 11.08
C ILE A 122 4.55 -0.16 10.50
N ALA A 123 4.85 -0.22 9.21
CA ALA A 123 5.47 0.87 8.47
C ALA A 123 4.70 1.19 7.19
N THR A 124 4.72 2.45 6.79
CA THR A 124 4.18 2.93 5.52
C THR A 124 5.02 4.09 4.99
N LEU A 125 4.74 4.55 3.77
CA LEU A 125 5.51 5.60 3.12
C LEU A 125 4.79 6.94 3.13
N GLY A 126 5.58 8.01 3.12
CA GLY A 126 5.09 9.37 2.96
C GLY A 126 5.99 10.18 2.02
N ASN A 127 5.38 11.03 1.21
CA ASN A 127 6.07 11.95 0.30
C ASN A 127 5.77 13.39 0.69
N LEU A 128 6.83 14.23 0.77
CA LEU A 128 6.75 15.65 1.11
C LEU A 128 6.67 16.56 -0.14
N SER A 129 6.87 16.01 -1.33
CA SER A 129 6.85 16.77 -2.59
C SER A 129 5.41 16.99 -3.07
N LEU A 130 4.67 17.91 -2.42
CA LEU A 130 3.27 18.17 -2.72
C LEU A 130 3.09 19.54 -3.36
N THR A 131 2.14 19.60 -4.29
CA THR A 131 1.54 20.84 -4.78
C THR A 131 0.34 21.24 -3.91
N GLN A 132 -0.16 22.48 -4.05
CA GLN A 132 -1.40 22.88 -3.39
C GLN A 132 -2.59 22.03 -3.85
N GLU A 133 -2.62 21.66 -5.13
CA GLU A 133 -3.63 20.75 -5.68
C GLU A 133 -3.64 19.39 -4.98
N ASP A 134 -2.45 18.82 -4.70
CA ASP A 134 -2.34 17.55 -3.96
C ASP A 134 -2.88 17.67 -2.53
N VAL A 135 -2.60 18.79 -1.87
CA VAL A 135 -3.10 19.05 -0.50
C VAL A 135 -4.62 19.16 -0.48
N ASP A 136 -5.22 19.81 -1.46
CA ASP A 136 -6.67 20.03 -1.55
C ASP A 136 -7.42 18.80 -2.10
N ASN A 137 -6.72 17.89 -2.77
CA ASN A 137 -7.33 16.70 -3.37
C ASN A 137 -7.67 15.63 -2.32
N PRO A 138 -8.93 15.26 -2.11
CA PRO A 138 -9.34 14.27 -1.11
C PRO A 138 -8.91 12.83 -1.46
N ASN A 139 -8.50 12.57 -2.71
CA ASN A 139 -7.95 11.27 -3.11
C ASN A 139 -6.45 11.14 -2.80
N ARG A 140 -5.76 12.25 -2.52
CA ARG A 140 -4.40 12.29 -2.00
C ARG A 140 -4.46 12.33 -0.47
N ILE A 141 -4.24 11.20 0.18
CA ILE A 141 -4.35 11.10 1.64
C ILE A 141 -3.21 11.85 2.29
N LYS A 142 -3.54 12.74 3.23
CA LYS A 142 -2.54 13.45 4.06
C LYS A 142 -2.30 12.70 5.36
N VAL A 143 -1.08 12.81 5.87
CA VAL A 143 -0.71 12.25 7.17
C VAL A 143 0.09 13.28 7.97
N VAL A 144 -0.20 13.37 9.26
CA VAL A 144 0.61 14.14 10.21
C VAL A 144 1.35 13.17 11.12
N VAL A 145 2.61 13.53 11.43
CA VAL A 145 3.51 12.68 12.21
C VAL A 145 4.01 13.40 13.46
N ASN A 146 4.45 12.64 14.45
CA ASN A 146 5.16 13.16 15.60
C ASN A 146 6.68 13.27 15.33
N ALA A 147 7.43 13.76 16.31
CA ALA A 147 8.89 13.94 16.22
C ALA A 147 9.69 12.65 15.99
N LYS A 148 9.06 11.48 16.07
CA LYS A 148 9.66 10.16 15.79
C LYS A 148 9.18 9.59 14.45
N ASN A 149 8.58 10.40 13.60
CA ASN A 149 7.96 9.97 12.35
C ASN A 149 6.89 8.86 12.54
N SER A 150 6.22 8.82 13.69
CA SER A 150 5.08 7.96 13.89
C SER A 150 3.79 8.72 13.56
N ALA A 151 2.88 8.09 12.82
CA ALA A 151 1.63 8.70 12.40
C ALA A 151 0.77 9.11 13.59
N LEU A 152 0.25 10.33 13.55
CA LEU A 152 -0.75 10.84 14.50
C LEU A 152 -2.16 10.67 13.95
N TYR A 153 -2.34 10.96 12.65
CA TYR A 153 -3.63 10.81 11.96
C TYR A 153 -3.46 10.83 10.44
N PHE A 154 -4.37 10.15 9.74
CA PHE A 154 -4.52 10.19 8.29
C PHE A 154 -5.86 10.79 7.93
N SER A 155 -5.92 11.64 6.89
CA SER A 155 -7.18 12.24 6.45
C SER A 155 -7.22 12.49 4.95
N ARG A 156 -8.43 12.43 4.41
CA ARG A 156 -8.74 12.95 3.07
C ARG A 156 -8.75 14.47 3.02
N SER A 157 -9.04 15.12 4.14
CA SER A 157 -8.95 16.58 4.27
C SER A 157 -7.51 17.06 4.35
N ALA A 158 -7.27 18.34 4.06
CA ALA A 158 -5.98 18.97 4.31
C ALA A 158 -5.70 19.01 5.82
N ILE A 159 -4.67 18.31 6.26
CA ILE A 159 -4.17 18.31 7.64
C ILE A 159 -2.65 18.56 7.64
N PRO A 160 -2.13 19.43 8.55
CA PRO A 160 -2.87 20.27 9.49
C PRO A 160 -3.69 21.37 8.79
N ASN A 161 -4.70 21.89 9.49
CA ASN A 161 -5.48 23.02 8.99
C ASN A 161 -4.62 24.29 8.94
N SER A 162 -4.61 24.99 7.81
CA SER A 162 -3.79 26.20 7.59
C SER A 162 -4.61 27.51 7.64
N HIS A 163 -5.89 27.45 8.05
CA HIS A 163 -6.79 28.63 7.98
C HIS A 163 -6.23 29.88 8.69
N HIS A 164 -5.49 29.70 9.76
CA HIS A 164 -4.87 30.80 10.52
C HIS A 164 -3.41 31.09 10.13
N SER A 165 -2.84 30.34 9.18
CA SER A 165 -1.50 30.62 8.65
C SER A 165 -1.53 31.83 7.74
N LYS A 166 -0.50 32.69 7.83
CA LYS A 166 -0.28 33.79 6.88
C LYS A 166 0.62 33.31 5.74
N GLY A 167 0.30 33.70 4.50
CA GLY A 167 1.08 33.33 3.32
C GLY A 167 0.73 31.95 2.77
N ASN A 168 1.66 31.38 2.00
CA ASN A 168 1.48 30.07 1.37
C ASN A 168 1.60 28.94 2.40
N PRO A 169 0.57 28.10 2.60
CA PRO A 169 0.61 27.00 3.56
C PRO A 169 1.78 26.03 3.34
N LEU A 170 2.17 25.77 2.09
CA LEU A 170 3.27 24.88 1.77
C LEU A 170 4.66 25.41 2.19
N GLU A 171 4.81 26.73 2.30
CA GLU A 171 6.04 27.35 2.82
C GLU A 171 6.12 27.28 4.35
N ASN A 172 4.97 27.21 5.00
CA ASN A 172 4.85 27.22 6.46
C ASN A 172 4.89 25.81 7.08
N TYR A 173 4.46 24.79 6.34
CA TYR A 173 4.39 23.41 6.83
C TYR A 173 4.65 22.40 5.70
N PRO A 174 5.53 21.42 5.92
CA PRO A 174 5.80 20.36 4.95
C PRO A 174 4.65 19.33 5.01
N TYR A 175 3.60 19.54 4.23
CA TYR A 175 2.52 18.55 4.12
C TYR A 175 3.08 17.23 3.60
N MET A 176 2.59 16.14 4.15
CA MET A 176 3.00 14.79 3.77
C MET A 176 1.83 14.02 3.17
N ARG A 177 2.02 13.52 1.95
CA ARG A 177 1.10 12.58 1.30
C ARG A 177 1.46 11.16 1.70
N HIS A 178 0.48 10.43 2.17
CA HIS A 178 0.59 9.00 2.41
C HIS A 178 0.62 8.21 1.09
N ILE A 179 1.50 7.22 1.01
CA ILE A 179 1.57 6.23 -0.08
C ILE A 179 1.10 4.89 0.48
N GLY A 180 0.12 4.26 -0.15
CA GLY A 180 -0.62 3.09 0.32
C GLY A 180 0.16 1.77 0.39
N LEU A 181 1.48 1.81 0.37
CA LEU A 181 2.34 0.65 0.60
C LEU A 181 2.55 0.43 2.10
N TYR A 182 2.33 -0.79 2.58
CA TYR A 182 2.45 -1.14 3.99
C TYR A 182 3.35 -2.35 4.21
N ALA A 183 4.08 -2.32 5.31
CA ALA A 183 4.76 -3.49 5.83
C ALA A 183 4.40 -3.70 7.30
N TYR A 184 4.39 -4.95 7.73
CA TYR A 184 3.95 -5.37 9.07
C TYR A 184 4.89 -6.43 9.64
N ARG A 185 5.08 -6.47 10.97
CA ARG A 185 5.47 -7.72 11.61
C ARG A 185 4.40 -8.78 11.31
N SER A 186 4.84 -9.99 10.95
CA SER A 186 3.90 -11.06 10.55
C SER A 186 2.87 -11.38 11.65
N SER A 187 3.29 -11.36 12.92
CA SER A 187 2.38 -11.55 14.07
C SER A 187 1.37 -10.41 14.20
N VAL A 188 1.80 -9.17 14.04
CA VAL A 188 0.94 -8.00 14.12
C VAL A 188 -0.11 -8.01 13.00
N LEU A 189 0.25 -8.37 11.77
CA LEU A 189 -0.71 -8.50 10.67
C LEU A 189 -1.88 -9.43 11.04
N GLN A 190 -1.60 -10.55 11.71
CA GLN A 190 -2.64 -11.49 12.17
C GLN A 190 -3.55 -10.90 13.26
N GLU A 191 -3.06 -9.95 14.04
CA GLU A 191 -3.86 -9.25 15.06
C GLU A 191 -4.74 -8.17 14.43
N LEU A 192 -4.19 -7.40 13.48
CA LEU A 192 -4.90 -6.30 12.81
C LEU A 192 -6.19 -6.76 12.13
N THR A 193 -6.21 -7.96 11.55
CA THR A 193 -7.39 -8.52 10.87
C THR A 193 -8.52 -8.94 11.82
N LYS A 194 -8.25 -9.00 13.14
CA LYS A 194 -9.25 -9.32 14.16
C LYS A 194 -9.90 -8.09 14.80
N LEU A 195 -9.39 -6.89 14.46
CA LEU A 195 -9.87 -5.64 15.02
C LEU A 195 -11.22 -5.26 14.42
N GLU A 196 -12.14 -4.82 15.28
CA GLU A 196 -13.44 -4.33 14.84
C GLU A 196 -13.30 -2.98 14.07
N PRO A 197 -14.04 -2.82 12.96
CA PRO A 197 -14.05 -1.57 12.20
C PRO A 197 -14.53 -0.39 13.04
N THR A 198 -13.85 0.75 12.93
CA THR A 198 -14.13 1.95 13.72
C THR A 198 -14.93 3.01 12.95
N ALA A 199 -15.52 3.96 13.69
CA ALA A 199 -16.23 5.08 13.09
C ALA A 199 -15.28 5.98 12.27
N LEU A 200 -14.04 6.18 12.74
CA LEU A 200 -13.02 6.97 12.04
C LEU A 200 -12.66 6.35 10.69
N GLU A 201 -12.41 5.05 10.68
CA GLU A 201 -12.14 4.30 9.46
C GLU A 201 -13.26 4.42 8.44
N LYS A 202 -14.51 4.27 8.89
CA LYS A 202 -15.68 4.31 8.02
C LYS A 202 -15.91 5.69 7.40
N ILE A 203 -15.74 6.76 8.19
CA ILE A 203 -16.00 8.13 7.73
C ILE A 203 -14.92 8.61 6.75
N GLU A 204 -13.66 8.31 7.02
CA GLU A 204 -12.54 8.65 6.14
C GLU A 204 -12.34 7.62 5.02
N SER A 205 -12.94 6.44 5.13
CA SER A 205 -12.66 5.27 4.26
C SER A 205 -11.16 4.96 4.20
N LEU A 206 -10.53 4.87 5.37
CA LEU A 206 -9.10 4.66 5.57
C LEU A 206 -8.88 3.58 6.65
N GLU A 207 -8.52 2.36 6.23
CA GLU A 207 -8.38 1.19 7.10
C GLU A 207 -7.37 1.41 8.24
N GLN A 208 -6.27 2.12 7.97
CA GLN A 208 -5.20 2.36 8.94
C GLN A 208 -5.65 3.19 10.16
N LEU A 209 -6.76 3.88 10.08
CA LEU A 209 -7.36 4.58 11.24
C LEU A 209 -7.90 3.60 12.27
N ARG A 210 -8.31 2.38 11.86
CA ARG A 210 -8.66 1.29 12.78
C ARG A 210 -7.46 0.94 13.65
N TRP A 211 -6.30 0.78 13.04
CA TRP A 211 -5.08 0.38 13.76
C TRP A 211 -4.64 1.45 14.76
N LEU A 212 -4.61 2.72 14.33
CA LEU A 212 -4.32 3.85 15.26
C LEU A 212 -5.32 3.93 16.40
N TYR A 213 -6.63 3.73 16.13
CA TYR A 213 -7.66 3.76 17.14
C TYR A 213 -7.46 2.69 18.22
N HIS A 214 -6.99 1.51 17.82
CA HIS A 214 -6.70 0.40 18.73
C HIS A 214 -5.29 0.46 19.36
N GLY A 215 -4.55 1.56 19.16
CA GLY A 215 -3.29 1.85 19.85
C GLY A 215 -2.04 1.33 19.15
N TYR A 216 -2.14 0.82 17.91
CA TYR A 216 -0.95 0.47 17.13
C TYR A 216 -0.25 1.73 16.63
N SER A 217 1.08 1.69 16.62
CA SER A 217 1.92 2.73 16.03
C SER A 217 2.23 2.41 14.58
N ILE A 218 2.15 3.41 13.71
CA ILE A 218 2.50 3.29 12.29
C ILE A 218 3.70 4.19 12.03
N GLN A 219 4.85 3.59 11.72
CA GLN A 219 6.06 4.32 11.36
C GLN A 219 5.95 4.85 9.92
N LEU A 220 6.13 6.15 9.75
CA LEU A 220 6.25 6.78 8.43
C LEU A 220 7.72 6.76 7.99
N VAL A 221 7.94 6.30 6.76
CA VAL A 221 9.22 6.36 6.08
C VAL A 221 9.10 7.35 4.93
N GLU A 222 9.96 8.35 4.90
CA GLU A 222 9.95 9.33 3.83
C GLU A 222 10.50 8.74 2.54
N THR A 223 9.85 9.07 1.42
CA THR A 223 10.32 8.72 0.08
C THR A 223 10.13 9.90 -0.87
N THR A 224 11.05 10.04 -1.80
CA THR A 224 10.94 10.98 -2.92
C THR A 224 10.50 10.29 -4.21
N ILE A 225 10.29 8.98 -4.15
CA ILE A 225 9.89 8.17 -5.29
C ILE A 225 8.38 8.29 -5.46
N GLU A 226 7.96 8.63 -6.66
CA GLU A 226 6.54 8.65 -7.06
C GLU A 226 6.27 7.52 -8.03
N THR A 227 5.20 6.76 -7.74
CA THR A 227 4.72 5.70 -8.61
C THR A 227 3.27 5.99 -8.98
N PRO A 228 2.98 6.29 -10.26
CA PRO A 228 1.60 6.42 -10.72
C PRO A 228 0.83 5.11 -10.56
N ASN A 229 -0.36 5.20 -9.99
CA ASN A 229 -1.30 4.09 -9.87
C ASN A 229 -2.42 4.19 -10.90
N ILE A 230 -3.09 3.08 -11.16
CA ILE A 230 -4.27 3.00 -12.02
C ILE A 230 -5.50 2.76 -11.15
N ASP A 231 -6.33 3.76 -10.97
CA ASP A 231 -7.59 3.66 -10.22
C ASP A 231 -8.82 3.53 -11.13
N VAL A 232 -8.78 4.21 -12.25
CA VAL A 232 -9.84 4.27 -13.27
C VAL A 232 -9.23 4.05 -14.66
N PRO A 233 -10.03 3.68 -15.68
CA PRO A 233 -9.50 3.45 -17.03
C PRO A 233 -8.69 4.61 -17.62
N GLU A 234 -9.05 5.85 -17.26
CA GLU A 234 -8.39 7.06 -17.76
C GLU A 234 -6.94 7.21 -17.27
N ASP A 235 -6.56 6.54 -16.19
CA ASP A 235 -5.19 6.55 -15.68
C ASP A 235 -4.24 5.70 -16.53
N VAL A 236 -4.78 4.78 -17.34
CA VAL A 236 -3.99 3.82 -18.13
C VAL A 236 -3.05 4.56 -19.09
N GLU A 237 -3.56 5.55 -19.83
CA GLU A 237 -2.77 6.30 -20.80
C GLU A 237 -1.58 7.00 -20.13
N LYS A 238 -1.80 7.62 -18.95
CA LYS A 238 -0.74 8.28 -18.20
C LYS A 238 0.36 7.31 -17.77
N VAL A 239 -0.04 6.11 -17.32
CA VAL A 239 0.94 5.08 -16.89
C VAL A 239 1.71 4.53 -18.08
N LEU A 240 1.08 4.40 -19.26
CA LEU A 240 1.76 3.93 -20.46
C LEU A 240 2.90 4.84 -20.93
N GLU A 241 2.90 6.12 -20.57
CA GLU A 241 4.00 7.05 -20.88
C GLU A 241 5.30 6.68 -20.13
N PHE A 242 5.20 6.01 -18.98
CA PHE A 242 6.34 5.61 -18.13
C PHE A 242 6.82 4.17 -18.37
N LEU A 243 6.15 3.43 -19.22
CA LEU A 243 6.48 2.05 -19.60
C LEU A 243 7.17 1.98 -20.95
#